data_4fda3b38f7d2f1139f163bf7a84f348f
#
_entry.id   4fda3b38f7d2f1139f163bf7a84f348f
#
_cell.length_a   1.000
_cell.length_b   1.000
_cell.length_c   1.000
_cell.angle_alpha   90.00
_cell.angle_beta   90.00
_cell.angle_gamma   90.00
#
_symmetry.space_group_name_H-M   'P 1'
#
loop_
_entity.id
_entity.type
_entity.pdbx_description
1 polymer ?
#
loop_
_entity_poly.entity_id
_entity_poly.type
_entity_poly.pdbx_seq_one_letter_code
_entity_poly.pdbx_strand_id
1 'polypeptide(L)'
;MFDDPYMWIAGAGLIGALIWLSVIDAREFRLPNFLTFPLIAAGLIYNLMQSTDFYPYLLGAVLGYAAFWVIEHVYKLIRKKDGLGRGDAKLLAAGGAWCAWSGLPFIVLIGSGSALIWLVMSGQAKAKDMRLPFGPFLSLAIAIVWLSQQISA
;
A
#
# COMPACT_ATOMS: atom_id res chain seq x y z
N MET A 1 16.20 -4.91 -19.81
CA MET A 1 15.20 -4.32 -18.93
C MET A 1 14.03 -5.27 -18.64
N PHE A 2 13.36 -5.81 -19.64
CA PHE A 2 12.32 -6.86 -19.44
C PHE A 2 12.89 -8.30 -19.47
N ASP A 3 14.18 -8.46 -19.53
CA ASP A 3 14.85 -9.77 -19.64
C ASP A 3 15.25 -10.37 -18.29
N ASP A 4 14.97 -9.68 -17.19
CA ASP A 4 15.27 -10.19 -15.86
C ASP A 4 14.12 -11.09 -15.34
N PRO A 5 14.31 -12.42 -15.30
CA PRO A 5 13.28 -13.33 -14.82
C PRO A 5 12.89 -13.09 -13.35
N TYR A 6 13.80 -12.56 -12.55
CA TYR A 6 13.54 -12.25 -11.14
C TYR A 6 12.51 -11.11 -10.98
N MET A 7 12.52 -10.14 -11.89
CA MET A 7 11.53 -9.05 -11.91
C MET A 7 10.11 -9.59 -12.14
N TRP A 8 9.94 -10.52 -13.07
CA TRP A 8 8.62 -11.09 -13.36
C TRP A 8 8.10 -11.96 -12.22
N ILE A 9 8.98 -12.75 -11.59
CA ILE A 9 8.64 -13.58 -10.44
C ILE A 9 8.26 -12.70 -9.26
N ALA A 10 9.06 -11.67 -8.95
CA ALA A 10 8.79 -10.74 -7.87
C ALA A 10 7.50 -9.94 -8.11
N GLY A 11 7.30 -9.45 -9.35
CA GLY A 11 6.10 -8.74 -9.75
C GLY A 11 4.83 -9.59 -9.66
N ALA A 12 4.89 -10.84 -10.10
CA ALA A 12 3.77 -11.78 -9.99
C ALA A 12 3.44 -12.07 -8.52
N GLY A 13 4.47 -12.25 -7.68
CA GLY A 13 4.32 -12.42 -6.24
C GLY A 13 3.69 -11.20 -5.55
N LEU A 14 4.18 -10.00 -5.89
CA LEU A 14 3.63 -8.74 -5.40
C LEU A 14 2.16 -8.59 -5.78
N ILE A 15 1.83 -8.69 -7.07
CA ILE A 15 0.47 -8.51 -7.57
C ILE A 15 -0.47 -9.57 -6.98
N GLY A 16 -0.04 -10.83 -6.91
CA GLY A 16 -0.82 -11.91 -6.30
C GLY A 16 -1.12 -11.63 -4.82
N ALA A 17 -0.14 -11.20 -4.04
CA ALA A 17 -0.31 -10.83 -2.64
C ALA A 17 -1.23 -9.61 -2.47
N LEU A 18 -1.09 -8.60 -3.34
CA LEU A 18 -1.95 -7.40 -3.31
C LEU A 18 -3.41 -7.75 -3.65
N ILE A 19 -3.65 -8.62 -4.64
CA ILE A 19 -5.00 -9.10 -4.96
C ILE A 19 -5.58 -9.85 -3.76
N TRP A 20 -4.82 -10.76 -3.16
CA TRP A 20 -5.28 -11.51 -2.00
C TRP A 20 -5.61 -10.61 -0.82
N LEU A 21 -4.73 -9.66 -0.49
CA LEU A 21 -4.98 -8.65 0.56
C LEU A 21 -6.23 -7.82 0.25
N SER A 22 -6.43 -7.43 -1.02
CA SER A 22 -7.61 -6.68 -1.45
C SER A 22 -8.90 -7.45 -1.23
N VAL A 23 -8.91 -8.75 -1.55
CA VAL A 23 -10.09 -9.62 -1.33
C VAL A 23 -10.39 -9.79 0.15
N ILE A 24 -9.37 -9.99 0.97
CA ILE A 24 -9.54 -10.12 2.42
C ILE A 24 -10.05 -8.81 3.02
N ASP A 25 -9.47 -7.68 2.66
CA ASP A 25 -9.89 -6.38 3.16
C ASP A 25 -11.33 -6.03 2.73
N ALA A 26 -11.70 -6.34 1.50
CA ALA A 26 -13.06 -6.14 1.00
C ALA A 26 -14.12 -6.99 1.73
N ARG A 27 -13.73 -8.14 2.26
CA ARG A 27 -14.63 -9.06 2.98
C ARG A 27 -14.63 -8.86 4.48
N GLU A 28 -13.46 -8.67 5.06
CA GLU A 28 -13.26 -8.69 6.52
C GLU A 28 -12.90 -7.33 7.11
N PHE A 29 -12.62 -6.32 6.27
CA PHE A 29 -12.12 -5.00 6.68
C PHE A 29 -10.86 -5.10 7.57
N ARG A 30 -10.02 -6.10 7.30
CA ARG A 30 -8.77 -6.38 8.02
C ARG A 30 -7.69 -6.81 7.05
N LEU A 31 -6.49 -6.32 7.30
CA LEU A 31 -5.29 -6.75 6.58
C LEU A 31 -4.48 -7.67 7.52
N PRO A 32 -4.39 -8.96 7.20
CA PRO A 32 -3.74 -9.93 8.07
C PRO A 32 -2.22 -9.74 8.10
N ASN A 33 -1.65 -9.84 9.29
CA ASN A 33 -0.21 -9.68 9.50
C ASN A 33 0.62 -10.73 8.77
N PHE A 34 0.09 -11.95 8.61
CA PHE A 34 0.80 -13.05 7.95
C PHE A 34 1.04 -12.82 6.45
N LEU A 35 0.34 -11.86 5.84
CA LEU A 35 0.55 -11.44 4.45
C LEU A 35 1.31 -10.13 4.36
N THR A 36 1.01 -9.16 5.23
CA THR A 36 1.62 -7.83 5.16
C THR A 36 3.09 -7.84 5.55
N PHE A 37 3.47 -8.54 6.61
CA PHE A 37 4.88 -8.63 7.02
C PHE A 37 5.76 -9.37 6.01
N PRO A 38 5.39 -10.55 5.49
CA PRO A 38 6.15 -11.18 4.41
C PRO A 38 6.23 -10.32 3.15
N LEU A 39 5.19 -9.55 2.84
CA LEU A 39 5.20 -8.67 1.68
C LEU A 39 6.20 -7.51 1.84
N ILE A 40 6.29 -6.93 3.04
CA ILE A 40 7.32 -5.92 3.37
C ILE A 40 8.72 -6.54 3.25
N ALA A 41 8.93 -7.70 3.87
CA ALA A 41 10.21 -8.40 3.83
C ALA A 41 10.62 -8.76 2.40
N ALA A 42 9.69 -9.28 1.60
CA ALA A 42 9.93 -9.61 0.20
C ALA A 42 10.34 -8.38 -0.62
N GLY A 43 9.70 -7.24 -0.43
CA GLY A 43 10.06 -5.98 -1.09
C GLY A 43 11.46 -5.51 -0.72
N LEU A 44 11.80 -5.56 0.56
CA LEU A 44 13.13 -5.18 1.03
C LEU A 44 14.22 -6.13 0.51
N ILE A 45 13.98 -7.45 0.54
CA ILE A 45 14.92 -8.45 0.02
C ILE A 45 15.10 -8.29 -1.49
N TYR A 46 14.01 -8.13 -2.24
CA TYR A 46 14.06 -7.93 -3.68
C TYR A 46 14.94 -6.72 -4.04
N ASN A 47 14.70 -5.59 -3.40
CA ASN A 47 15.46 -4.36 -3.67
C ASN A 47 16.89 -4.42 -3.15
N LEU A 48 17.16 -5.16 -2.08
CA LEU A 48 18.51 -5.43 -1.60
C LEU A 48 19.34 -6.22 -2.63
N MET A 49 18.68 -7.13 -3.36
CA MET A 49 19.35 -7.94 -4.40
C MET A 49 19.53 -7.18 -5.71
N GLN A 50 18.62 -6.25 -6.04
CA GLN A 50 18.60 -5.55 -7.33
C GLN A 50 19.25 -4.17 -7.30
N SER A 51 19.27 -3.51 -6.17
CA SER A 51 19.72 -2.12 -6.05
C SER A 51 21.06 -2.00 -5.33
N THR A 52 21.91 -1.12 -5.84
CA THR A 52 23.16 -0.75 -5.17
C THR A 52 22.89 0.07 -3.90
N ASP A 53 21.75 0.76 -3.87
CA ASP A 53 21.31 1.57 -2.73
C ASP A 53 19.98 1.05 -2.17
N PHE A 54 20.06 0.39 -1.03
CA PHE A 54 18.91 -0.18 -0.31
C PHE A 54 18.18 0.84 0.57
N TYR A 55 18.87 1.91 0.94
CA TYR A 55 18.41 2.89 1.92
C TYR A 55 17.05 3.54 1.57
N PRO A 56 16.75 3.93 0.32
CA PRO A 56 15.46 4.51 -0.06
C PRO A 56 14.26 3.60 0.20
N TYR A 57 14.44 2.30 0.05
CA TYR A 57 13.37 1.31 0.26
C TYR A 57 13.11 1.05 1.73
N LEU A 58 14.17 0.96 2.52
CA LEU A 58 14.06 0.85 3.98
C LEU A 58 13.39 2.10 4.57
N LEU A 59 13.84 3.29 4.13
CA LEU A 59 13.24 4.56 4.53
C LEU A 59 11.77 4.63 4.10
N GLY A 60 11.45 4.16 2.90
CA GLY A 60 10.09 4.07 2.39
C GLY A 60 9.18 3.21 3.27
N ALA A 61 9.64 2.04 3.69
CA ALA A 61 8.89 1.17 4.60
C ALA A 61 8.61 1.84 5.95
N VAL A 62 9.63 2.47 6.54
CA VAL A 62 9.52 3.17 7.83
C VAL A 62 8.60 4.37 7.72
N LEU A 63 8.78 5.23 6.71
CA LEU A 63 7.97 6.41 6.49
C LEU A 63 6.52 6.07 6.14
N GLY A 64 6.31 5.02 5.34
CA GLY A 64 4.97 4.53 5.00
C GLY A 64 4.19 4.11 6.24
N TYR A 65 4.81 3.36 7.12
CA TYR A 65 4.19 2.99 8.40
C TYR A 65 3.95 4.20 9.29
N ALA A 66 4.97 5.04 9.46
CA ALA A 66 4.93 6.19 10.36
C ALA A 66 3.87 7.23 9.90
N ALA A 67 3.73 7.46 8.60
CA ALA A 67 2.76 8.42 8.07
C ALA A 67 1.33 8.07 8.47
N PHE A 68 0.91 6.82 8.26
CA PHE A 68 -0.43 6.37 8.66
C PHE A 68 -0.60 6.28 10.18
N TRP A 69 0.45 5.87 10.89
CA TRP A 69 0.41 5.85 12.34
C TRP A 69 0.21 7.24 12.94
N VAL A 70 0.90 8.25 12.39
CA VAL A 70 0.72 9.65 12.81
C VAL A 70 -0.69 10.13 12.48
N ILE A 71 -1.20 9.86 11.27
CA ILE A 71 -2.55 10.24 10.86
C ILE A 71 -3.59 9.59 11.78
N GLU A 72 -3.46 8.30 12.08
CA GLU A 72 -4.32 7.59 13.02
C GLU A 72 -4.30 8.24 14.41
N HIS A 73 -3.11 8.55 14.91
CA HIS A 73 -2.93 9.15 16.22
C HIS A 73 -3.56 10.55 16.32
N VAL A 74 -3.31 11.39 15.32
CA VAL A 74 -3.92 12.72 15.22
C VAL A 74 -5.43 12.63 15.11
N TYR A 75 -5.94 11.70 14.28
CA TYR A 75 -7.39 11.49 14.14
C TYR A 75 -8.05 11.06 15.45
N LYS A 76 -7.43 10.16 16.21
CA LYS A 76 -7.90 9.74 17.54
C LYS A 76 -7.94 10.90 18.53
N LEU A 77 -6.92 11.77 18.51
CA LEU A 77 -6.87 12.95 19.39
C LEU A 77 -8.00 13.95 19.07
N ILE A 78 -8.32 14.15 17.79
CA ILE A 78 -9.32 15.12 17.35
C ILE A 78 -10.75 14.56 17.46
N ARG A 79 -10.98 13.34 17.01
CA ARG A 79 -12.32 12.73 16.88
C ARG A 79 -12.69 11.80 18.01
N LYS A 80 -11.75 11.38 18.86
CA LYS A 80 -11.95 10.43 19.96
C LYS A 80 -12.61 9.10 19.53
N LYS A 81 -12.44 8.72 18.27
CA LYS A 81 -12.96 7.47 17.66
C LYS A 81 -11.85 6.71 16.97
N ASP A 82 -11.88 5.39 17.05
CA ASP A 82 -11.02 4.51 16.26
C ASP A 82 -11.52 4.50 14.81
N GLY A 83 -10.86 5.21 13.91
CA GLY A 83 -11.37 5.44 12.57
C GLY A 83 -10.50 4.95 11.41
N LEU A 84 -9.20 4.76 11.62
CA LEU A 84 -8.28 4.25 10.59
C LEU A 84 -7.80 2.84 10.94
N GLY A 85 -7.79 1.96 9.94
CA GLY A 85 -7.29 0.61 10.11
C GLY A 85 -5.77 0.57 10.23
N ARG A 86 -5.26 -0.05 11.31
CA ARG A 86 -3.82 -0.32 11.46
C ARG A 86 -3.23 -1.13 10.31
N GLY A 87 -4.08 -1.85 9.57
CA GLY A 87 -3.69 -2.62 8.41
C GLY A 87 -3.21 -1.75 7.25
N ASP A 88 -3.82 -0.60 7.03
CA ASP A 88 -3.45 0.33 5.95
C ASP A 88 -2.03 0.91 6.15
N ALA A 89 -1.63 1.15 7.41
CA ALA A 89 -0.28 1.56 7.74
C ALA A 89 0.76 0.51 7.31
N LYS A 90 0.47 -0.76 7.54
CA LYS A 90 1.35 -1.88 7.14
C LYS A 90 1.38 -2.06 5.63
N LEU A 91 0.24 -1.88 4.97
CA LEU A 91 0.16 -1.96 3.52
C LEU A 91 0.93 -0.80 2.86
N LEU A 92 0.85 0.40 3.41
CA LEU A 92 1.66 1.53 2.93
C LEU A 92 3.15 1.31 3.20
N ALA A 93 3.52 0.68 4.31
CA ALA A 93 4.89 0.25 4.57
C ALA A 93 5.39 -0.75 3.50
N ALA A 94 4.54 -1.68 3.10
CA ALA A 94 4.84 -2.58 1.97
C ALA A 94 5.03 -1.79 0.67
N GLY A 95 4.15 -0.82 0.38
CA GLY A 95 4.32 0.10 -0.76
C GLY A 95 5.67 0.81 -0.74
N GLY A 96 6.10 1.31 0.40
CA GLY A 96 7.41 1.94 0.58
C GLY A 96 8.58 0.98 0.40
N ALA A 97 8.43 -0.28 0.86
CA ALA A 97 9.44 -1.32 0.70
C ALA A 97 9.65 -1.73 -0.78
N TRP A 98 8.61 -1.65 -1.60
CA TRP A 98 8.66 -1.98 -3.03
C TRP A 98 8.96 -0.78 -3.94
N CYS A 99 8.44 0.40 -3.59
CA CYS A 99 8.48 1.61 -4.44
C CYS A 99 9.41 2.71 -3.91
N ALA A 100 10.16 2.48 -2.84
CA ALA A 100 10.95 3.47 -2.11
C ALA A 100 10.08 4.60 -1.52
N TRP A 101 10.71 5.49 -0.74
CA TRP A 101 10.02 6.63 -0.14
C TRP A 101 9.45 7.61 -1.17
N SER A 102 10.10 7.73 -2.32
CA SER A 102 9.65 8.60 -3.42
C SER A 102 8.35 8.13 -4.07
N GLY A 103 8.02 6.84 -3.99
CA GLY A 103 6.77 6.28 -4.47
C GLY A 103 5.57 6.53 -3.54
N LEU A 104 5.81 6.77 -2.25
CA LEU A 104 4.75 6.91 -1.25
C LEU A 104 3.73 8.04 -1.56
N PRO A 105 4.13 9.26 -1.95
CA PRO A 105 3.18 10.32 -2.29
C PRO A 105 2.24 9.92 -3.43
N PHE A 106 2.76 9.25 -4.44
CA PHE A 106 1.97 8.77 -5.57
C PHE A 106 1.01 7.65 -5.18
N ILE A 107 1.45 6.71 -4.33
CA ILE A 107 0.61 5.65 -3.79
C ILE A 107 -0.56 6.24 -3.00
N VAL A 108 -0.30 7.18 -2.11
CA VAL A 108 -1.34 7.84 -1.32
C VAL A 108 -2.29 8.64 -2.21
N LEU A 109 -1.77 9.39 -3.18
CA LEU A 109 -2.57 10.19 -4.10
C LEU A 109 -3.49 9.32 -4.98
N ILE A 110 -2.95 8.28 -5.60
CA ILE A 110 -3.72 7.36 -6.45
C ILE A 110 -4.72 6.57 -5.62
N GLY A 111 -4.31 6.06 -4.46
CA GLY A 111 -5.17 5.30 -3.56
C GLY A 111 -6.35 6.13 -3.04
N SER A 112 -6.07 7.33 -2.54
CA SER A 112 -7.10 8.26 -2.04
C SER A 112 -8.00 8.76 -3.17
N GLY A 113 -7.41 9.12 -4.31
CA GLY A 113 -8.16 9.59 -5.48
C GLY A 113 -9.10 8.53 -6.04
N SER A 114 -8.65 7.29 -6.20
CA SER A 114 -9.49 6.19 -6.68
C SER A 114 -10.60 5.83 -5.69
N ALA A 115 -10.31 5.84 -4.39
CA ALA A 115 -11.32 5.64 -3.35
C ALA A 115 -12.38 6.75 -3.37
N LEU A 116 -11.96 8.00 -3.54
CA LEU A 116 -12.89 9.14 -3.62
C LEU A 116 -13.76 9.07 -4.88
N ILE A 117 -13.18 8.76 -6.03
CA ILE A 117 -13.93 8.58 -7.29
C ILE A 117 -14.98 7.48 -7.12
N TRP A 118 -14.59 6.33 -6.56
CA TRP A 118 -15.51 5.23 -6.32
C TRP A 118 -16.65 5.65 -5.38
N LEU A 119 -16.34 6.39 -4.30
CA LEU A 119 -17.32 6.86 -3.32
C LEU A 119 -18.35 7.80 -3.96
N VAL A 120 -17.89 8.72 -4.82
CA VAL A 120 -18.78 9.65 -5.54
C VAL A 120 -19.63 8.91 -6.56
N MET A 121 -19.05 8.01 -7.35
CA MET A 121 -19.76 7.26 -8.38
C MET A 121 -20.77 6.27 -7.82
N SER A 122 -20.50 5.67 -6.65
CA SER A 122 -21.41 4.74 -6.00
C SER A 122 -22.60 5.42 -5.31
N GLY A 123 -22.63 6.75 -5.26
CA GLY A 123 -23.69 7.52 -4.58
C GLY A 123 -23.69 7.37 -3.06
N GLN A 124 -22.72 6.70 -2.48
CA GLN A 124 -22.65 6.36 -1.06
C GLN A 124 -21.96 7.45 -0.21
N ALA A 125 -21.54 8.56 -0.83
CA ALA A 125 -20.88 9.67 -0.14
C ALA A 125 -21.72 10.29 1.02
N LYS A 126 -23.01 10.04 1.05
CA LYS A 126 -23.94 10.53 2.07
C LYS A 126 -24.26 9.52 3.19
N ALA A 127 -23.76 8.30 3.12
CA ALA A 127 -24.02 7.28 4.13
C ALA A 127 -23.20 7.54 5.40
N LYS A 128 -23.89 7.74 6.53
CA LYS A 128 -23.31 8.17 7.81
C LYS A 128 -22.42 7.12 8.50
N ASP A 129 -22.55 5.84 8.13
CA ASP A 129 -21.87 4.70 8.79
C ASP A 129 -21.14 3.79 7.81
N MET A 130 -20.64 4.35 6.71
CA MET A 130 -19.99 3.56 5.68
C MET A 130 -18.55 3.23 6.04
N ARG A 131 -18.26 1.94 6.14
CA ARG A 131 -16.87 1.44 6.17
C ARG A 131 -16.43 1.17 4.75
N LEU A 132 -15.52 2.01 4.24
CA LEU A 132 -14.88 1.77 2.95
C LEU A 132 -13.64 0.91 3.16
N PRO A 133 -13.52 -0.26 2.51
CA PRO A 133 -12.27 -0.99 2.50
C PRO A 133 -11.26 -0.20 1.67
N PHE A 134 -10.29 0.42 2.32
CA PHE A 134 -9.26 1.24 1.67
C PHE A 134 -8.14 0.40 1.06
N GLY A 135 -7.95 -0.84 1.57
CA GLY A 135 -6.91 -1.77 1.13
C GLY A 135 -6.88 -2.02 -0.39
N PRO A 136 -8.01 -2.30 -1.05
CA PRO A 136 -8.05 -2.52 -2.50
C PRO A 136 -7.54 -1.32 -3.30
N PHE A 137 -7.90 -0.10 -2.91
CA PHE A 137 -7.46 1.13 -3.58
C PHE A 137 -5.97 1.38 -3.37
N LEU A 138 -5.48 1.12 -2.16
CA LEU A 138 -4.06 1.25 -1.83
C LEU A 138 -3.23 0.17 -2.56
N SER A 139 -3.74 -1.05 -2.64
CA SER A 139 -3.11 -2.16 -3.38
C SER A 139 -3.01 -1.86 -4.87
N LEU A 140 -4.07 -1.32 -5.46
CA LEU A 140 -4.06 -0.87 -6.86
C LEU A 140 -3.01 0.22 -7.07
N ALA A 141 -2.96 1.20 -6.18
CA ALA A 141 -1.98 2.28 -6.25
C ALA A 141 -0.53 1.78 -6.17
N ILE A 142 -0.25 0.83 -5.27
CA ILE A 142 1.07 0.20 -5.16
C ILE A 142 1.45 -0.51 -6.46
N ALA A 143 0.53 -1.29 -7.04
CA ALA A 143 0.77 -1.99 -8.29
C ALA A 143 1.07 -1.02 -9.44
N ILE A 144 0.30 0.06 -9.57
CA ILE A 144 0.49 1.08 -10.62
C ILE A 144 1.84 1.78 -10.45
N VAL A 145 2.18 2.23 -9.25
CA VAL A 145 3.43 2.95 -8.99
C VAL A 145 4.62 2.03 -9.22
N TRP A 146 4.58 0.80 -8.73
CA TRP A 146 5.64 -0.17 -8.95
C TRP A 146 5.86 -0.46 -10.43
N LEU A 147 4.78 -0.74 -11.19
CA LEU A 147 4.85 -0.96 -12.63
C LEU A 147 5.41 0.25 -13.36
N SER A 148 4.98 1.46 -13.01
CA SER A 148 5.49 2.69 -13.64
C SER A 148 6.99 2.87 -13.41
N GLN A 149 7.49 2.52 -12.23
CA GLN A 149 8.91 2.57 -11.92
C GLN A 149 9.71 1.55 -12.74
N GLN A 150 9.16 0.33 -12.96
CA GLN A 150 9.83 -0.68 -13.81
C GLN A 150 9.90 -0.25 -15.27
N ILE A 151 8.89 0.46 -15.77
CA ILE A 151 8.88 0.96 -17.16
C ILE A 151 9.83 2.15 -17.33
N SER A 152 9.98 2.98 -16.28
CA SER A 152 10.82 4.18 -16.31
C SER A 152 12.28 3.90 -15.98
N ALA A 153 12.58 2.77 -15.38
CA ALA A 153 13.94 2.33 -15.08
C ALA A 153 14.58 1.65 -16.26
#